data_4cb35851bfc077b8dd630e6e28900e21
#
_entry.id   4cb35851bfc077b8dd630e6e28900e21
#
_cell.length_a   1.000
_cell.length_b   1.000
_cell.length_c   1.000
_cell.angle_alpha   90.00
_cell.angle_beta   90.00
_cell.angle_gamma   90.00
#
_symmetry.space_group_name_H-M   'P 1'
#
loop_
_entity.id
_entity.type
_entity.pdbx_description
1 polymer ?
#
loop_
_entity_poly.entity_id
_entity_poly.type
_entity_poly.pdbx_seq_one_letter_code
_entity_poly.pdbx_strand_id
1 'polypeptide(L)'
;MDESVTRRRALFLGGAAVGIAGCIGTDDGTESNDDGDGTGDGAPDGAGGGQDGSDDGTDAEVPLQNVPDSIALDTLVDGLQAPVGIEFSPDSERAYVLEQGGRILALDGSGSLLDSPVLDLREPIVAGGERGLLGLALHPEFASNRQAFVRYSAPSREGTPDGYDHTFVLASFEATEDGTSFRRESEQTILEIPEPQSNHNAGDLAFGPDGYLYVPVGDGGAGDDQGAGHVDDWYGEVAGGNGQDVTENLLGSLLRLDIDGGDPYAIPDDNPLVGEAGRDEHYAWGFRNPWRISFDAGGDGTDLYVADVGQSSYEEVNLVEAGGNYGWNVREGAHCFQTESCPSRTPDDVRGGEPLLDPVVEYPHSGGEVTGVSVIGGHVYRGAAIDGLGGVYVFGDFAPRGKLFASAPGEGGSTWPIRTIAIDGASVESLYAFGQDGEGECYALGSGANGGTVWRLGPAE
;
A
#
# COMPACT_ATOMS: atom_id res chain seq x y z
N MET A 1 9.89 64.43 -14.62
CA MET A 1 8.77 63.66 -15.13
C MET A 1 9.21 62.21 -15.03
N ASP A 2 8.75 61.57 -13.98
CA ASP A 2 9.20 60.28 -13.49
C ASP A 2 8.02 59.30 -13.66
N GLU A 3 8.20 58.30 -14.46
CA GLU A 3 7.20 57.24 -14.63
C GLU A 3 7.74 55.96 -13.98
N SER A 4 7.28 55.71 -12.73
CA SER A 4 7.53 54.49 -12.02
C SER A 4 6.58 53.38 -12.49
N VAL A 5 7.12 52.38 -13.19
CA VAL A 5 6.43 51.16 -13.58
C VAL A 5 6.45 50.17 -12.44
N THR A 6 5.30 50.00 -11.79
CA THR A 6 5.09 49.01 -10.74
C THR A 6 4.95 47.60 -11.36
N ARG A 7 5.96 46.76 -11.23
CA ARG A 7 5.89 45.32 -11.59
C ARG A 7 5.16 44.57 -10.46
N ARG A 8 3.96 44.14 -10.73
CA ARG A 8 3.26 43.12 -9.93
C ARG A 8 3.94 41.78 -10.14
N ARG A 9 4.57 41.25 -9.08
CA ARG A 9 4.99 39.85 -9.01
C ARG A 9 3.73 39.00 -8.83
N ALA A 10 3.39 38.21 -9.87
CA ALA A 10 2.49 37.09 -9.71
C ALA A 10 3.22 35.99 -8.94
N LEU A 11 2.76 35.68 -7.74
CA LEU A 11 3.15 34.44 -7.05
C LEU A 11 2.46 33.29 -7.81
N PHE A 12 3.24 32.50 -8.50
CA PHE A 12 2.84 31.15 -8.89
C PHE A 12 2.93 30.28 -7.63
N LEU A 13 1.81 29.96 -7.02
CA LEU A 13 1.67 28.83 -6.13
C LEU A 13 1.79 27.57 -7.02
N GLY A 14 2.97 26.99 -7.07
CA GLY A 14 3.18 25.67 -7.63
C GLY A 14 2.60 24.66 -6.66
N GLY A 15 1.40 24.15 -6.93
CA GLY A 15 0.91 22.92 -6.34
C GLY A 15 1.86 21.80 -6.79
N ALA A 16 2.55 21.17 -5.84
CA ALA A 16 3.26 19.94 -6.09
C ALA A 16 2.19 18.87 -6.40
N ALA A 17 2.06 18.48 -7.65
CA ALA A 17 1.27 17.33 -8.02
C ALA A 17 2.00 16.08 -7.50
N VAL A 18 1.37 15.35 -6.60
CA VAL A 18 1.78 13.99 -6.27
C VAL A 18 1.54 13.17 -7.53
N GLY A 19 2.60 12.84 -8.25
CA GLY A 19 2.51 11.95 -9.40
C GLY A 19 2.68 10.53 -8.91
N ILE A 20 1.60 9.86 -8.57
CA ILE A 20 1.59 8.40 -8.56
C ILE A 20 1.55 8.02 -10.03
N ALA A 21 2.70 7.65 -10.59
CA ALA A 21 2.83 7.33 -12.00
C ALA A 21 2.33 5.92 -12.27
N GLY A 22 1.02 5.79 -12.50
CA GLY A 22 0.59 4.79 -13.48
C GLY A 22 1.14 5.24 -14.83
N CYS A 23 1.97 4.46 -15.51
CA CYS A 23 2.46 4.77 -16.83
C CYS A 23 1.28 4.86 -17.79
N ILE A 24 0.82 6.07 -18.14
CA ILE A 24 -0.11 6.27 -19.24
C ILE A 24 0.70 6.12 -20.53
N GLY A 25 0.75 4.90 -21.06
CA GLY A 25 1.24 4.64 -22.40
C GLY A 25 0.27 5.26 -23.40
N THR A 26 0.72 6.26 -24.14
CA THR A 26 0.00 6.75 -25.33
C THR A 26 0.27 5.78 -26.46
N ASP A 27 -0.62 4.82 -26.65
CA ASP A 27 -0.60 3.96 -27.82
C ASP A 27 -1.59 4.52 -28.87
N ASP A 28 -1.07 4.75 -30.08
CA ASP A 28 -1.80 5.31 -31.21
C ASP A 28 -2.40 4.14 -31.98
N GLY A 29 -3.72 3.93 -31.84
CA GLY A 29 -4.45 2.76 -32.27
C GLY A 29 -4.61 2.62 -33.77
N THR A 30 -4.52 1.39 -34.25
CA THR A 30 -5.16 0.93 -35.50
C THR A 30 -6.07 -0.25 -35.22
N GLU A 31 -7.36 -0.03 -35.48
CA GLU A 31 -8.42 -1.03 -35.44
C GLU A 31 -8.21 -2.14 -36.46
N SER A 32 -8.46 -3.39 -36.07
CA SER A 32 -8.90 -4.43 -37.01
C SER A 32 -9.88 -5.39 -36.32
N ASN A 33 -11.13 -5.36 -36.78
CA ASN A 33 -12.17 -6.34 -36.50
C ASN A 33 -11.82 -7.70 -37.07
N ASP A 34 -12.09 -8.79 -36.32
CA ASP A 34 -12.53 -10.05 -36.94
C ASP A 34 -13.44 -10.86 -36.00
N ASP A 35 -14.59 -11.29 -36.55
CA ASP A 35 -15.64 -12.07 -35.93
C ASP A 35 -15.30 -13.57 -35.99
N GLY A 36 -15.61 -14.33 -34.92
CA GLY A 36 -15.49 -15.80 -34.95
C GLY A 36 -16.24 -16.52 -33.84
N ASP A 37 -17.45 -16.94 -34.16
CA ASP A 37 -18.37 -17.83 -33.44
C ASP A 37 -17.81 -19.26 -33.23
N GLY A 38 -18.08 -19.91 -32.07
CA GLY A 38 -17.78 -21.32 -31.88
C GLY A 38 -18.20 -21.93 -30.55
N THR A 39 -19.38 -22.46 -30.50
CA THR A 39 -20.01 -23.28 -29.46
C THR A 39 -19.35 -24.64 -29.20
N GLY A 40 -19.39 -25.15 -27.94
CA GLY A 40 -19.10 -26.58 -27.68
C GLY A 40 -19.19 -27.00 -26.21
N ASP A 41 -20.27 -27.72 -25.91
CA ASP A 41 -20.65 -28.41 -24.66
C ASP A 41 -19.66 -29.45 -24.13
N GLY A 42 -19.74 -29.72 -22.81
CA GLY A 42 -19.39 -31.02 -22.24
C GLY A 42 -18.96 -31.09 -20.79
N ALA A 43 -19.90 -31.29 -19.86
CA ALA A 43 -19.59 -31.86 -18.54
C ALA A 43 -19.44 -33.39 -18.65
N PRO A 44 -18.80 -34.09 -17.71
CA PRO A 44 -19.63 -34.80 -16.70
C PRO A 44 -19.07 -34.93 -15.27
N ASP A 45 -20.02 -35.19 -14.40
CA ASP A 45 -20.06 -35.58 -13.00
C ASP A 45 -19.00 -36.52 -12.42
N GLY A 46 -18.78 -36.39 -11.09
CA GLY A 46 -18.15 -37.43 -10.27
C GLY A 46 -18.12 -37.09 -8.78
N ALA A 47 -19.10 -37.66 -8.05
CA ALA A 47 -19.33 -37.52 -6.60
C ALA A 47 -18.33 -38.32 -5.73
N GLY A 48 -18.15 -37.90 -4.46
CA GLY A 48 -17.62 -38.78 -3.42
C GLY A 48 -17.23 -38.02 -2.14
N GLY A 49 -18.05 -38.14 -1.14
CA GLY A 49 -18.06 -37.45 0.14
C GLY A 49 -17.04 -37.95 1.17
N GLY A 50 -16.92 -37.16 2.22
CA GLY A 50 -16.22 -37.44 3.46
C GLY A 50 -16.42 -36.28 4.42
N GLN A 51 -17.42 -36.38 5.31
CA GLN A 51 -17.59 -35.48 6.43
C GLN A 51 -16.60 -35.87 7.50
N ASP A 52 -15.84 -34.89 7.98
CA ASP A 52 -15.39 -34.87 9.39
C ASP A 52 -15.47 -33.43 9.88
N GLY A 53 -16.25 -33.26 10.95
CA GLY A 53 -16.55 -31.97 11.54
C GLY A 53 -15.42 -31.52 12.44
N SER A 54 -14.91 -30.34 12.18
CA SER A 54 -14.32 -29.45 13.17
C SER A 54 -15.18 -28.20 13.22
N ASP A 55 -15.57 -27.86 14.44
CA ASP A 55 -16.35 -26.68 14.79
C ASP A 55 -15.46 -25.46 14.50
N ASP A 56 -15.63 -24.95 13.31
CA ASP A 56 -14.95 -23.74 12.84
C ASP A 56 -15.90 -22.58 13.12
N GLY A 57 -15.43 -21.65 13.95
CA GLY A 57 -16.15 -20.41 14.18
C GLY A 57 -16.30 -19.68 12.86
N THR A 58 -17.38 -19.96 12.17
CA THR A 58 -17.72 -19.29 10.91
C THR A 58 -17.83 -17.80 11.17
N ASP A 59 -16.85 -17.04 10.72
CA ASP A 59 -17.05 -15.62 10.45
C ASP A 59 -18.26 -15.52 9.53
N ALA A 60 -19.34 -14.91 10.03
CA ALA A 60 -20.56 -14.78 9.28
C ALA A 60 -20.23 -13.95 8.03
N GLU A 61 -20.44 -14.54 6.82
CA GLU A 61 -20.30 -13.79 5.56
C GLU A 61 -20.90 -12.40 5.71
N VAL A 62 -20.08 -11.37 5.52
CA VAL A 62 -20.53 -9.98 5.58
C VAL A 62 -21.24 -9.69 4.27
N PRO A 63 -22.58 -9.56 4.24
CA PRO A 63 -23.27 -9.43 2.97
C PRO A 63 -23.03 -8.04 2.40
N LEU A 64 -22.26 -7.91 1.32
CA LEU A 64 -22.05 -6.65 0.61
C LEU A 64 -23.34 -5.92 0.23
N GLN A 65 -24.48 -6.64 0.17
CA GLN A 65 -25.80 -6.04 -0.04
C GLN A 65 -26.24 -5.07 1.08
N ASN A 66 -25.64 -5.16 2.28
CA ASN A 66 -25.91 -4.27 3.41
C ASN A 66 -25.02 -3.02 3.43
N VAL A 67 -23.98 -2.99 2.61
CA VAL A 67 -23.10 -1.81 2.45
C VAL A 67 -23.94 -0.63 1.96
N PRO A 68 -23.83 0.57 2.58
CA PRO A 68 -24.59 1.73 2.18
C PRO A 68 -24.24 2.17 0.75
N ASP A 69 -25.18 2.80 0.04
CA ASP A 69 -24.94 3.34 -1.30
C ASP A 69 -24.02 4.56 -1.27
N SER A 70 -24.01 5.30 -0.14
CA SER A 70 -23.16 6.47 0.05
C SER A 70 -22.69 6.60 1.51
N ILE A 71 -21.54 7.27 1.69
CA ILE A 71 -20.98 7.67 2.98
C ILE A 71 -20.55 9.14 2.93
N ALA A 72 -20.55 9.79 4.08
CA ALA A 72 -19.96 11.11 4.23
C ALA A 72 -18.44 11.01 4.46
N LEU A 73 -17.71 12.03 4.02
CA LEU A 73 -16.32 12.29 4.41
C LEU A 73 -16.26 13.59 5.19
N ASP A 74 -16.19 13.46 6.50
CA ASP A 74 -16.14 14.61 7.42
C ASP A 74 -14.70 15.10 7.53
N THR A 75 -14.45 16.37 7.20
CA THR A 75 -13.12 16.96 7.31
C THR A 75 -12.64 16.98 8.74
N LEU A 76 -11.57 16.23 9.04
CA LEU A 76 -10.86 16.30 10.32
C LEU A 76 -9.86 17.47 10.32
N VAL A 77 -9.04 17.56 9.28
CA VAL A 77 -8.07 18.66 9.09
C VAL A 77 -7.81 18.86 7.59
N ASP A 78 -7.62 20.11 7.18
CA ASP A 78 -7.27 20.50 5.81
C ASP A 78 -6.07 21.45 5.75
N GLY A 79 -5.68 21.88 4.55
CA GLY A 79 -4.55 22.77 4.32
C GLY A 79 -3.18 22.10 4.45
N LEU A 80 -3.14 20.77 4.47
CA LEU A 80 -1.92 19.98 4.52
C LEU A 80 -1.20 19.94 3.16
N GLN A 81 0.06 19.47 3.17
CA GLN A 81 0.87 19.31 1.94
C GLN A 81 1.06 17.83 1.63
N ALA A 82 0.24 17.28 0.71
CA ALA A 82 0.29 15.88 0.32
C ALA A 82 0.33 14.92 1.54
N PRO A 83 -0.78 14.81 2.30
CA PRO A 83 -0.85 13.89 3.43
C PRO A 83 -0.90 12.45 2.92
N VAL A 84 0.10 11.64 3.26
CA VAL A 84 0.28 10.27 2.73
C VAL A 84 0.19 9.19 3.81
N GLY A 85 -0.18 9.54 5.05
CA GLY A 85 -0.39 8.58 6.11
C GLY A 85 -0.90 9.26 7.37
N ILE A 86 -1.60 8.49 8.19
CA ILE A 86 -2.02 8.88 9.54
C ILE A 86 -1.85 7.69 10.47
N GLU A 87 -1.24 7.92 11.62
CA GLU A 87 -1.00 6.91 12.65
C GLU A 87 -1.58 7.39 13.98
N PHE A 88 -2.34 6.54 14.65
CA PHE A 88 -2.99 6.86 15.91
C PHE A 88 -2.19 6.35 17.08
N SER A 89 -1.97 7.21 18.08
CA SER A 89 -1.22 6.83 19.28
C SER A 89 -1.99 5.83 20.13
N PRO A 90 -1.38 4.71 20.53
CA PRO A 90 -2.08 3.71 21.35
C PRO A 90 -2.32 4.17 22.80
N ASP A 91 -1.66 5.25 23.25
CA ASP A 91 -1.66 5.70 24.65
C ASP A 91 -2.27 7.10 24.88
N SER A 92 -2.73 7.74 23.82
CA SER A 92 -3.31 9.08 23.87
C SER A 92 -4.29 9.31 22.72
N GLU A 93 -5.10 10.34 22.82
CA GLU A 93 -5.99 10.78 21.73
C GLU A 93 -5.25 11.54 20.60
N ARG A 94 -3.95 11.27 20.42
CA ARG A 94 -3.12 11.94 19.42
C ARG A 94 -3.06 11.12 18.13
N ALA A 95 -3.11 11.84 17.00
CA ALA A 95 -2.81 11.25 15.70
C ALA A 95 -1.63 11.98 15.05
N TYR A 96 -0.83 11.24 14.28
CA TYR A 96 0.32 11.75 13.54
C TYR A 96 0.04 11.67 12.05
N VAL A 97 0.13 12.81 11.36
CA VAL A 97 -0.11 12.91 9.92
C VAL A 97 1.22 13.12 9.19
N LEU A 98 1.47 12.27 8.21
CA LEU A 98 2.67 12.33 7.38
C LEU A 98 2.42 13.23 6.17
N GLU A 99 3.25 14.24 5.99
CA GLU A 99 3.34 14.96 4.73
C GLU A 99 4.51 14.41 3.91
N GLN A 100 4.24 14.00 2.69
CA GLN A 100 5.24 13.41 1.78
C GLN A 100 6.54 14.23 1.69
N GLY A 101 6.41 15.56 1.80
CA GLY A 101 7.54 16.49 1.78
C GLY A 101 8.50 16.41 2.99
N GLY A 102 8.25 15.53 3.98
CA GLY A 102 9.19 15.26 5.07
C GLY A 102 8.79 15.81 6.43
N ARG A 103 7.53 16.13 6.67
CA ARG A 103 7.06 16.52 8.00
C ARG A 103 6.11 15.48 8.57
N ILE A 104 6.24 15.21 9.86
CA ILE A 104 5.19 14.56 10.66
C ILE A 104 4.54 15.62 11.51
N LEU A 105 3.25 15.82 11.33
CA LEU A 105 2.42 16.73 12.10
C LEU A 105 1.65 15.93 13.16
N ALA A 106 1.22 16.55 14.25
CA ALA A 106 0.35 15.90 15.21
C ALA A 106 -0.95 16.66 15.38
N LEU A 107 -2.03 15.89 15.51
CA LEU A 107 -3.34 16.33 15.95
C LEU A 107 -3.47 16.02 17.45
N ASP A 108 -4.06 16.93 18.21
CA ASP A 108 -4.48 16.66 19.59
C ASP A 108 -5.86 15.97 19.61
N GLY A 109 -6.33 15.57 20.81
CA GLY A 109 -7.63 14.92 20.97
C GLY A 109 -8.86 15.77 20.57
N SER A 110 -8.67 17.05 20.22
CA SER A 110 -9.72 17.90 19.62
C SER A 110 -9.68 17.91 18.09
N GLY A 111 -8.72 17.22 17.47
CA GLY A 111 -8.46 17.26 16.03
C GLY A 111 -7.70 18.50 15.56
N SER A 112 -7.12 19.28 16.49
CA SER A 112 -6.36 20.47 16.14
C SER A 112 -4.89 20.16 15.94
N LEU A 113 -4.27 20.74 14.88
CA LEU A 113 -2.83 20.62 14.64
C LEU A 113 -2.04 21.31 15.76
N LEU A 114 -0.95 20.69 16.20
CA LEU A 114 0.06 21.35 17.02
C LEU A 114 0.79 22.43 16.21
N ASP A 115 1.28 23.47 16.91
CA ASP A 115 1.96 24.62 16.28
C ASP A 115 3.23 24.26 15.50
N SER A 116 3.86 23.14 15.82
CA SER A 116 5.12 22.68 15.20
C SER A 116 5.02 21.24 14.80
N PRO A 117 5.71 20.81 13.71
CA PRO A 117 5.84 19.41 13.38
C PRO A 117 6.53 18.64 14.50
N VAL A 118 6.12 17.40 14.74
CA VAL A 118 6.76 16.51 15.71
C VAL A 118 8.08 15.97 15.19
N LEU A 119 8.22 15.88 13.85
CA LEU A 119 9.48 15.54 13.17
C LEU A 119 9.58 16.34 11.87
N ASP A 120 10.77 16.85 11.56
CA ASP A 120 11.07 17.56 10.30
C ASP A 120 12.30 16.93 9.63
N LEU A 121 12.07 16.22 8.52
CA LEU A 121 13.08 15.54 7.70
C LEU A 121 13.27 16.19 6.33
N ARG A 122 12.78 17.40 6.10
CA ARG A 122 12.81 18.06 4.77
C ARG A 122 14.20 18.24 4.18
N GLU A 123 15.24 18.39 4.99
CA GLU A 123 16.62 18.52 4.50
C GLU A 123 17.25 17.20 4.06
N PRO A 124 17.10 16.08 4.80
CA PRO A 124 17.76 14.81 4.45
C PRO A 124 16.97 13.95 3.45
N ILE A 125 15.82 14.37 2.95
CA ILE A 125 15.00 13.54 2.06
C ILE A 125 14.99 14.04 0.62
N VAL A 126 14.75 13.11 -0.29
CA VAL A 126 14.35 13.37 -1.69
C VAL A 126 12.84 13.18 -1.77
N ALA A 127 12.11 14.24 -2.13
CA ALA A 127 10.65 14.18 -2.27
C ALA A 127 10.20 14.54 -3.69
N GLY A 128 9.08 13.99 -4.11
CA GLY A 128 8.45 14.23 -5.42
C GLY A 128 8.30 12.97 -6.26
N GLY A 129 7.24 12.92 -7.06
CA GLY A 129 6.74 11.66 -7.58
C GLY A 129 6.25 10.80 -6.43
N GLU A 130 6.71 9.57 -6.35
CA GLU A 130 6.40 8.66 -5.24
C GLU A 130 7.36 8.80 -4.06
N ARG A 131 8.54 9.42 -4.25
CA ARG A 131 9.56 9.57 -3.20
C ARG A 131 9.15 10.56 -2.12
N GLY A 132 9.63 10.34 -0.91
CA GLY A 132 9.43 11.25 0.22
C GLY A 132 9.45 10.55 1.56
N LEU A 133 8.73 11.13 2.51
CA LEU A 133 8.37 10.53 3.78
C LEU A 133 7.08 9.75 3.56
N LEU A 134 7.11 8.40 3.66
CA LEU A 134 6.03 7.56 3.15
C LEU A 134 5.40 6.66 4.21
N GLY A 135 6.11 6.28 5.28
CA GLY A 135 5.63 5.39 6.32
C GLY A 135 5.97 5.86 7.72
N LEU A 136 5.07 5.58 8.64
CA LEU A 136 5.24 5.71 10.08
C LEU A 136 4.51 4.55 10.76
N ALA A 137 5.20 3.87 11.66
CA ALA A 137 4.58 2.94 12.58
C ALA A 137 5.05 3.23 14.00
N LEU A 138 4.14 3.26 14.95
CA LEU A 138 4.47 3.34 16.37
C LEU A 138 4.67 1.92 16.91
N HIS A 139 5.70 1.74 17.72
CA HIS A 139 5.96 0.45 18.36
C HIS A 139 4.72 -0.02 19.15
N PRO A 140 4.37 -1.32 19.19
CA PRO A 140 3.23 -1.82 19.97
C PRO A 140 3.29 -1.41 21.44
N GLU A 141 4.51 -1.29 22.00
CA GLU A 141 4.76 -0.80 23.36
C GLU A 141 5.12 0.70 23.40
N PHE A 142 4.66 1.51 22.46
CA PHE A 142 4.98 2.94 22.36
C PHE A 142 4.73 3.70 23.67
N ALA A 143 3.69 3.35 24.39
CA ALA A 143 3.40 3.92 25.71
C ALA A 143 4.58 3.84 26.68
N SER A 144 5.43 2.80 26.56
CA SER A 144 6.55 2.55 27.46
C SER A 144 7.92 2.85 26.86
N ASN A 145 8.14 2.52 25.57
CA ASN A 145 9.45 2.62 24.94
C ASN A 145 9.64 3.87 24.06
N ARG A 146 8.52 4.54 23.70
CA ARG A 146 8.53 5.77 22.89
C ARG A 146 9.20 5.62 21.51
N GLN A 147 9.26 4.42 20.94
CA GLN A 147 9.87 4.20 19.64
C GLN A 147 8.87 4.39 18.51
N ALA A 148 9.28 5.16 17.50
CA ALA A 148 8.57 5.37 16.26
C ALA A 148 9.48 4.97 15.09
N PHE A 149 8.94 4.26 14.10
CA PHE A 149 9.66 3.82 12.91
C PHE A 149 9.17 4.62 11.71
N VAL A 150 10.11 5.12 10.93
CA VAL A 150 9.84 6.03 9.83
C VAL A 150 10.53 5.54 8.58
N ARG A 151 9.79 5.46 7.48
CA ARG A 151 10.33 5.16 6.16
C ARG A 151 10.38 6.43 5.31
N TYR A 152 11.55 6.69 4.71
CA TYR A 152 11.73 7.84 3.83
C TYR A 152 12.76 7.58 2.72
N SER A 153 12.67 8.37 1.64
CA SER A 153 13.63 8.37 0.52
C SER A 153 14.76 9.35 0.81
N ALA A 154 15.99 8.87 0.90
CA ALA A 154 17.19 9.70 1.10
C ALA A 154 17.96 9.86 -0.22
N PRO A 155 18.79 10.91 -0.40
CA PRO A 155 19.80 10.91 -1.44
C PRO A 155 20.68 9.65 -1.35
N SER A 156 21.26 9.22 -2.49
CA SER A 156 22.13 8.04 -2.52
C SER A 156 23.12 8.04 -1.37
N ARG A 157 23.13 6.96 -0.59
CA ARG A 157 24.04 6.74 0.55
C ARG A 157 25.16 5.77 0.19
N GLU A 158 26.10 5.55 1.11
CA GLU A 158 27.13 4.53 0.95
C GLU A 158 26.50 3.16 0.70
N GLY A 159 26.94 2.46 -0.34
CA GLY A 159 26.34 1.18 -0.76
C GLY A 159 25.31 1.31 -1.88
N THR A 160 24.74 2.49 -2.14
CA THR A 160 23.87 2.71 -3.30
C THR A 160 24.71 2.74 -4.58
N PRO A 161 24.44 1.85 -5.57
CA PRO A 161 25.20 1.82 -6.83
C PRO A 161 25.13 3.13 -7.62
N ASP A 162 26.20 3.44 -8.35
CA ASP A 162 26.21 4.59 -9.26
C ASP A 162 25.09 4.48 -10.30
N GLY A 163 24.30 5.52 -10.42
CA GLY A 163 23.20 5.58 -11.38
C GLY A 163 21.83 5.16 -10.83
N TYR A 164 21.77 4.68 -9.59
CA TYR A 164 20.49 4.52 -8.87
C TYR A 164 19.97 5.89 -8.43
N ASP A 165 18.66 5.99 -8.30
CA ASP A 165 17.98 7.27 -8.05
C ASP A 165 18.15 7.74 -6.59
N HIS A 166 17.94 6.84 -5.60
CA HIS A 166 17.96 7.19 -4.19
C HIS A 166 18.22 5.99 -3.29
N THR A 167 18.17 6.20 -1.99
CA THR A 167 18.21 5.15 -0.97
C THR A 167 16.89 5.14 -0.18
N PHE A 168 16.19 4.00 -0.14
CA PHE A 168 15.16 3.72 0.84
C PHE A 168 15.82 3.66 2.22
N VAL A 169 15.26 4.34 3.20
CA VAL A 169 15.71 4.33 4.59
C VAL A 169 14.56 4.00 5.50
N LEU A 170 14.72 2.95 6.29
CA LEU A 170 13.94 2.69 7.49
C LEU A 170 14.77 3.11 8.70
N ALA A 171 14.23 3.98 9.54
CA ALA A 171 14.91 4.46 10.73
C ALA A 171 13.96 4.52 11.93
N SER A 172 14.50 4.34 13.14
CA SER A 172 13.77 4.59 14.39
C SER A 172 14.10 5.95 14.97
N PHE A 173 13.12 6.49 15.70
CA PHE A 173 13.22 7.75 16.45
C PHE A 173 12.61 7.58 17.84
N GLU A 174 13.17 8.28 18.84
CA GLU A 174 12.62 8.33 20.19
C GLU A 174 11.67 9.52 20.32
N ALA A 175 10.42 9.27 20.67
CA ALA A 175 9.45 10.31 21.00
C ALA A 175 9.69 10.88 22.43
N THR A 176 9.28 12.13 22.63
CA THR A 176 9.17 12.70 23.98
C THR A 176 8.05 12.00 24.75
N GLU A 177 8.09 12.08 26.09
CA GLU A 177 7.11 11.44 26.98
C GLU A 177 5.66 11.83 26.65
N ASP A 178 5.46 13.08 26.26
CA ASP A 178 4.15 13.62 25.86
C ASP A 178 3.82 13.40 24.37
N GLY A 179 4.69 12.76 23.59
CA GLY A 179 4.50 12.50 22.16
C GLY A 179 4.43 13.75 21.28
N THR A 180 4.86 14.91 21.77
CA THR A 180 4.81 16.18 21.00
C THR A 180 6.02 16.41 20.11
N SER A 181 7.06 15.58 20.23
CA SER A 181 8.27 15.64 19.39
C SER A 181 8.94 14.27 19.28
N PHE A 182 9.42 13.95 18.09
CA PHE A 182 10.34 12.85 17.86
C PHE A 182 11.76 13.46 17.75
N ARG A 183 12.66 13.00 18.62
CA ARG A 183 14.00 13.56 18.75
C ARG A 183 14.81 13.29 17.50
N ARG A 184 15.10 14.31 16.71
CA ARG A 184 15.85 14.18 15.45
C ARG A 184 17.24 13.54 15.66
N GLU A 185 17.87 13.86 16.78
CA GLU A 185 19.19 13.35 17.17
C GLU A 185 19.20 11.89 17.62
N SER A 186 18.03 11.29 17.85
CA SER A 186 17.90 9.87 18.22
C SER A 186 17.75 8.95 17.01
N GLU A 187 17.83 9.49 15.80
CA GLU A 187 17.71 8.67 14.58
C GLU A 187 18.69 7.52 14.56
N GLN A 188 18.18 6.30 14.41
CA GLN A 188 18.96 5.09 14.20
C GLN A 188 18.48 4.43 12.89
N THR A 189 19.37 4.28 11.93
CA THR A 189 19.09 3.55 10.71
C THR A 189 18.92 2.06 11.00
N ILE A 190 17.79 1.49 10.61
CA ILE A 190 17.44 0.07 10.74
C ILE A 190 17.80 -0.67 9.46
N LEU A 191 17.34 -0.18 8.30
CA LEU A 191 17.55 -0.81 7.01
C LEU A 191 17.72 0.25 5.92
N GLU A 192 18.64 -0.02 4.98
CA GLU A 192 18.83 0.75 3.76
C GLU A 192 18.71 -0.16 2.56
N ILE A 193 17.90 0.23 1.57
CA ILE A 193 17.76 -0.48 0.30
C ILE A 193 18.07 0.50 -0.83
N PRO A 194 19.02 0.18 -1.73
CA PRO A 194 19.25 0.96 -2.94
C PRO A 194 18.01 0.91 -3.85
N GLU A 195 17.52 2.09 -4.24
CA GLU A 195 16.37 2.23 -5.13
C GLU A 195 16.81 2.63 -6.53
N PRO A 196 16.63 1.75 -7.54
CA PRO A 196 17.09 2.01 -8.88
C PRO A 196 16.41 3.21 -9.54
N GLN A 197 15.10 3.39 -9.31
CA GLN A 197 14.25 4.36 -10.00
C GLN A 197 13.49 5.25 -9.01
N SER A 198 12.80 6.26 -9.52
CA SER A 198 12.07 7.25 -8.72
C SER A 198 10.61 6.88 -8.42
N ASN A 199 10.14 5.76 -8.92
CA ASN A 199 8.78 5.25 -8.78
C ASN A 199 8.78 3.82 -8.22
N HIS A 200 7.61 3.28 -7.89
CA HIS A 200 7.37 2.03 -7.18
C HIS A 200 8.06 2.02 -5.81
N ASN A 201 7.89 3.12 -5.10
CA ASN A 201 8.57 3.31 -3.83
C ASN A 201 7.82 2.68 -2.65
N ALA A 202 6.59 2.16 -2.84
CA ALA A 202 5.81 1.57 -1.76
C ALA A 202 5.85 2.45 -0.48
N GLY A 203 6.21 1.89 0.67
CA GLY A 203 6.75 2.67 1.78
C GLY A 203 5.86 2.80 2.99
N ASP A 204 4.76 2.07 3.06
CA ASP A 204 4.00 1.94 4.29
C ASP A 204 4.77 1.15 5.34
N LEU A 205 4.30 1.15 6.58
CA LEU A 205 4.84 0.37 7.68
C LEU A 205 3.69 -0.09 8.56
N ALA A 206 3.71 -1.35 9.00
CA ALA A 206 2.75 -1.83 9.98
C ALA A 206 3.39 -2.84 10.93
N PHE A 207 3.03 -2.79 12.22
CA PHE A 207 3.29 -3.89 13.13
C PHE A 207 2.20 -4.94 13.00
N GLY A 208 2.62 -6.19 12.84
CA GLY A 208 1.72 -7.32 12.89
C GLY A 208 1.28 -7.66 14.32
N PRO A 209 0.23 -8.47 14.48
CA PRO A 209 -0.22 -8.96 15.78
C PRO A 209 0.83 -9.83 16.49
N ASP A 210 1.82 -10.32 15.75
CA ASP A 210 2.99 -11.05 16.23
C ASP A 210 4.08 -10.15 16.81
N GLY A 211 3.91 -8.82 16.71
CA GLY A 211 4.83 -7.81 17.22
C GLY A 211 6.00 -7.47 16.29
N TYR A 212 6.10 -8.08 15.11
CA TYR A 212 7.13 -7.78 14.13
C TYR A 212 6.73 -6.64 13.19
N LEU A 213 7.73 -5.97 12.61
CA LEU A 213 7.53 -4.87 11.67
C LEU A 213 7.48 -5.40 10.24
N TYR A 214 6.38 -5.10 9.53
CA TYR A 214 6.18 -5.42 8.12
C TYR A 214 6.50 -4.20 7.25
N VAL A 215 7.31 -4.43 6.21
CA VAL A 215 7.88 -3.37 5.38
C VAL A 215 7.69 -3.72 3.91
N PRO A 216 6.71 -3.12 3.21
CA PRO A 216 6.54 -3.31 1.77
C PRO A 216 7.60 -2.55 0.98
N VAL A 217 8.13 -3.19 -0.06
CA VAL A 217 9.15 -2.66 -0.97
C VAL A 217 8.74 -2.95 -2.40
N GLY A 218 8.73 -1.93 -3.25
CA GLY A 218 8.42 -2.08 -4.67
C GLY A 218 9.51 -2.78 -5.48
N ASP A 219 9.22 -3.08 -6.74
CA ASP A 219 10.15 -3.79 -7.65
C ASP A 219 11.38 -2.98 -8.07
N GLY A 220 11.49 -1.73 -7.62
CA GLY A 220 12.60 -0.81 -7.95
C GLY A 220 12.27 0.15 -9.09
N GLY A 221 11.06 0.11 -9.65
CA GLY A 221 10.52 1.11 -10.54
C GLY A 221 10.76 0.89 -12.03
N ALA A 222 10.77 1.97 -12.79
CA ALA A 222 10.64 2.01 -14.25
C ALA A 222 9.28 1.46 -14.70
N GLY A 223 9.23 0.61 -15.70
CA GLY A 223 8.04 -0.10 -16.14
C GLY A 223 8.41 -1.55 -16.46
N ASP A 224 7.42 -2.45 -16.38
CA ASP A 224 7.57 -3.85 -16.79
C ASP A 224 8.64 -4.62 -15.99
N ASP A 225 8.97 -4.18 -14.78
CA ASP A 225 10.04 -4.75 -13.93
C ASP A 225 11.42 -4.78 -14.65
N GLN A 226 11.74 -3.74 -15.42
CA GLN A 226 12.91 -3.69 -16.30
C GLN A 226 13.73 -2.43 -16.06
N GLY A 227 15.01 -2.50 -16.43
CA GLY A 227 15.91 -1.34 -16.45
C GLY A 227 17.14 -1.50 -15.56
N ALA A 228 17.75 -0.38 -15.24
CA ALA A 228 18.92 -0.39 -14.36
C ALA A 228 18.49 -0.86 -12.96
N GLY A 229 19.20 -1.86 -12.41
CA GLY A 229 18.94 -2.40 -11.09
C GLY A 229 17.92 -3.52 -11.03
N HIS A 230 17.33 -3.89 -12.17
CA HIS A 230 16.50 -5.09 -12.25
C HIS A 230 17.35 -6.30 -12.62
N VAL A 231 17.08 -7.42 -11.95
CA VAL A 231 17.77 -8.69 -12.18
C VAL A 231 16.93 -9.61 -13.08
N ASP A 232 17.56 -10.60 -13.71
CA ASP A 232 16.82 -11.63 -14.41
C ASP A 232 16.31 -12.67 -13.39
N ASP A 233 15.09 -13.15 -13.60
CA ASP A 233 14.47 -14.20 -12.78
C ASP A 233 14.37 -15.54 -13.49
N TRP A 234 13.55 -16.45 -12.96
CA TRP A 234 13.26 -17.77 -13.51
C TRP A 234 12.33 -17.73 -14.74
N TYR A 235 11.58 -16.64 -14.98
CA TYR A 235 10.59 -16.53 -16.05
C TYR A 235 11.11 -15.72 -17.23
N GLY A 236 11.91 -16.35 -18.09
CA GLY A 236 12.57 -15.68 -19.20
C GLY A 236 11.68 -15.24 -20.37
N GLU A 237 10.34 -15.42 -20.33
CA GLU A 237 9.41 -14.95 -21.37
C GLU A 237 9.14 -13.45 -21.24
N VAL A 238 9.26 -12.89 -20.03
CA VAL A 238 9.22 -11.45 -19.73
C VAL A 238 10.57 -11.06 -19.16
N ALA A 239 11.14 -9.97 -19.61
CA ALA A 239 12.44 -9.51 -19.12
C ALA A 239 12.27 -8.79 -17.78
N GLY A 240 13.30 -8.82 -16.94
CA GLY A 240 13.29 -8.29 -15.59
C GLY A 240 12.89 -9.35 -14.57
N GLY A 241 12.78 -9.01 -13.30
CA GLY A 241 12.43 -10.04 -12.34
C GLY A 241 12.65 -9.69 -10.88
N ASN A 242 12.78 -8.42 -10.49
CA ASN A 242 12.88 -8.06 -9.07
C ASN A 242 11.67 -8.53 -8.27
N GLY A 243 10.47 -8.55 -8.86
CA GLY A 243 9.29 -9.13 -8.24
C GLY A 243 9.41 -10.62 -7.92
N GLN A 244 10.20 -11.37 -8.70
CA GLN A 244 10.40 -12.81 -8.50
C GLN A 244 11.75 -13.16 -7.86
N ASP A 245 12.68 -12.20 -7.76
CA ASP A 245 13.95 -12.39 -7.08
C ASP A 245 13.78 -12.36 -5.56
N VAL A 246 14.43 -13.30 -4.89
CA VAL A 246 14.52 -13.34 -3.42
C VAL A 246 15.98 -13.46 -2.96
N THR A 247 16.94 -13.37 -3.87
CA THR A 247 18.36 -13.69 -3.61
C THR A 247 19.29 -12.49 -3.72
N GLU A 248 19.14 -11.69 -4.76
CA GLU A 248 20.06 -10.60 -5.07
C GLU A 248 19.74 -9.32 -4.29
N ASN A 249 18.44 -9.01 -4.14
CA ASN A 249 17.97 -7.79 -3.49
C ASN A 249 16.71 -8.03 -2.63
N LEU A 250 16.09 -6.97 -2.11
CA LEU A 250 14.87 -6.98 -1.28
C LEU A 250 13.69 -6.31 -1.98
N LEU A 251 13.83 -6.03 -3.29
CA LEU A 251 12.81 -5.35 -4.08
C LEU A 251 11.63 -6.29 -4.41
N GLY A 252 10.47 -5.75 -4.76
CA GLY A 252 9.28 -6.50 -5.14
C GLY A 252 8.71 -7.40 -4.04
N SER A 253 8.84 -7.00 -2.78
CA SER A 253 8.64 -7.89 -1.65
C SER A 253 7.97 -7.21 -0.45
N LEU A 254 7.42 -8.04 0.43
CA LEU A 254 7.07 -7.67 1.79
C LEU A 254 8.08 -8.29 2.75
N LEU A 255 8.74 -7.46 3.53
CA LEU A 255 9.73 -7.87 4.52
C LEU A 255 9.09 -7.97 5.91
N ARG A 256 9.64 -8.83 6.78
CA ARG A 256 9.22 -8.96 8.19
C ARG A 256 10.46 -8.99 9.10
N LEU A 257 10.52 -8.03 10.02
CA LEU A 257 11.69 -7.73 10.82
C LEU A 257 11.37 -7.77 12.33
N ASP A 258 12.23 -8.39 13.11
CA ASP A 258 12.21 -8.33 14.58
C ASP A 258 13.11 -7.16 15.03
N ILE A 259 12.48 -6.01 15.30
CA ILE A 259 13.19 -4.79 15.68
C ILE A 259 13.61 -4.78 17.17
N ASP A 260 13.17 -5.73 17.97
CA ASP A 260 13.53 -5.88 19.39
C ASP A 260 14.60 -6.95 19.60
N GLY A 261 14.74 -7.89 18.67
CA GLY A 261 15.60 -9.07 18.80
C GLY A 261 17.07 -8.86 18.45
N GLY A 262 17.46 -7.70 17.90
CA GLY A 262 18.81 -7.47 17.38
C GLY A 262 19.25 -6.00 17.34
N ASP A 263 20.42 -5.77 16.77
CA ASP A 263 20.97 -4.43 16.52
C ASP A 263 21.59 -4.41 15.11
N PRO A 264 20.93 -3.75 14.11
CA PRO A 264 19.75 -2.90 14.24
C PRO A 264 18.40 -3.67 14.25
N TYR A 265 18.33 -4.92 13.87
CA TYR A 265 17.17 -5.83 13.93
C TYR A 265 17.63 -7.29 13.93
N ALA A 266 16.72 -8.20 14.22
CA ALA A 266 16.88 -9.64 13.99
C ALA A 266 15.87 -10.13 12.93
N ILE A 267 16.09 -11.34 12.46
CA ILE A 267 15.16 -12.05 11.59
C ILE A 267 14.29 -12.95 12.45
N PRO A 268 12.96 -12.90 12.34
CA PRO A 268 12.09 -13.88 12.97
C PRO A 268 12.45 -15.31 12.54
N ASP A 269 12.57 -16.25 13.48
CA ASP A 269 13.01 -17.63 13.19
C ASP A 269 12.08 -18.37 12.22
N ASP A 270 10.84 -17.92 12.10
CA ASP A 270 9.79 -18.50 11.24
C ASP A 270 9.57 -17.73 9.94
N ASN A 271 10.48 -16.80 9.57
CA ASN A 271 10.45 -16.22 8.22
C ASN A 271 10.67 -17.31 7.17
N PRO A 272 9.94 -17.27 6.04
CA PRO A 272 9.88 -18.38 5.06
C PRO A 272 11.22 -18.83 4.48
N LEU A 273 12.20 -17.92 4.37
CA LEU A 273 13.49 -18.20 3.75
C LEU A 273 14.62 -18.50 4.78
N VAL A 274 14.32 -18.51 6.08
CA VAL A 274 15.31 -18.85 7.11
C VAL A 274 15.82 -20.29 6.91
N GLY A 275 17.10 -20.42 6.57
CA GLY A 275 17.74 -21.70 6.26
C GLY A 275 17.52 -22.22 4.84
N GLU A 276 16.85 -21.48 4.01
CA GLU A 276 16.63 -21.73 2.59
C GLU A 276 17.49 -20.79 1.70
N ALA A 277 17.38 -20.90 0.39
CA ALA A 277 18.06 -20.00 -0.53
C ALA A 277 17.25 -18.70 -0.67
N GLY A 278 17.83 -17.58 -0.28
CA GLY A 278 17.21 -16.26 -0.34
C GLY A 278 17.70 -15.36 0.79
N ARG A 279 17.14 -14.16 0.85
CA ARG A 279 17.36 -13.25 1.97
C ARG A 279 16.32 -13.49 3.04
N ASP A 280 16.76 -13.70 4.26
CA ASP A 280 15.93 -14.10 5.39
C ASP A 280 14.88 -13.04 5.80
N GLU A 281 15.01 -11.80 5.33
CA GLU A 281 14.06 -10.71 5.56
C GLU A 281 12.71 -10.90 4.86
N HIS A 282 12.67 -11.64 3.74
CA HIS A 282 11.44 -11.84 2.96
C HIS A 282 10.35 -12.58 3.73
N TYR A 283 9.16 -12.00 3.76
CA TYR A 283 7.94 -12.63 4.25
C TYR A 283 7.06 -13.14 3.09
N ALA A 284 6.95 -12.33 2.02
CA ALA A 284 6.24 -12.66 0.78
C ALA A 284 6.85 -11.86 -0.38
N TRP A 285 6.63 -12.28 -1.62
CA TRP A 285 7.22 -11.68 -2.83
C TRP A 285 6.26 -11.73 -4.02
N GLY A 286 6.71 -11.22 -5.16
CA GLY A 286 5.88 -11.14 -6.35
C GLY A 286 5.01 -9.90 -6.38
N PHE A 287 5.47 -8.79 -5.79
CA PHE A 287 4.80 -7.50 -5.80
C PHE A 287 5.47 -6.52 -6.76
N ARG A 288 4.67 -5.60 -7.30
CA ARG A 288 5.13 -4.52 -8.15
C ARG A 288 5.37 -3.23 -7.35
N ASN A 289 4.33 -2.67 -6.79
CA ASN A 289 4.35 -1.45 -5.99
C ASN A 289 3.33 -1.58 -4.86
N PRO A 290 3.64 -2.36 -3.82
CA PRO A 290 2.75 -2.60 -2.68
C PRO A 290 2.59 -1.32 -1.85
N TRP A 291 1.67 -0.44 -2.30
CA TRP A 291 1.55 0.95 -1.86
C TRP A 291 1.17 1.08 -0.40
N ARG A 292 0.12 0.35 0.04
CA ARG A 292 -0.34 0.35 1.43
C ARG A 292 -0.65 -1.05 1.90
N ILE A 293 -0.41 -1.26 3.19
CA ILE A 293 -0.71 -2.51 3.87
C ILE A 293 -1.59 -2.25 5.09
N SER A 294 -2.40 -3.23 5.48
CA SER A 294 -3.19 -3.14 6.69
C SER A 294 -3.46 -4.52 7.27
N PHE A 295 -3.38 -4.64 8.59
CA PHE A 295 -3.89 -5.79 9.29
C PHE A 295 -5.37 -5.58 9.64
N ASP A 296 -6.17 -6.65 9.54
CA ASP A 296 -7.52 -6.62 10.09
C ASP A 296 -7.46 -6.70 11.62
N ALA A 297 -7.90 -5.65 12.29
CA ALA A 297 -7.94 -5.59 13.76
C ALA A 297 -9.05 -6.45 14.39
N GLY A 298 -9.90 -7.10 13.55
CA GLY A 298 -10.95 -8.02 14.00
C GLY A 298 -10.53 -9.48 13.94
N GLY A 299 -11.46 -10.39 14.23
CA GLY A 299 -11.22 -11.82 14.17
C GLY A 299 -10.06 -12.26 15.06
N ASP A 300 -9.11 -12.99 14.51
CA ASP A 300 -7.82 -13.33 15.14
C ASP A 300 -6.72 -12.28 14.91
N GLY A 301 -7.03 -11.25 14.08
CA GLY A 301 -6.14 -10.12 13.81
C GLY A 301 -4.98 -10.43 12.87
N THR A 302 -4.96 -11.59 12.22
CA THR A 302 -3.80 -12.06 11.44
C THR A 302 -3.88 -11.73 9.95
N ASP A 303 -5.06 -11.40 9.43
CA ASP A 303 -5.25 -11.12 8.01
C ASP A 303 -4.52 -9.85 7.60
N LEU A 304 -3.58 -10.01 6.66
CA LEU A 304 -2.76 -8.94 6.11
C LEU A 304 -3.17 -8.62 4.68
N TYR A 305 -3.67 -7.42 4.47
CA TYR A 305 -4.06 -6.90 3.17
C TYR A 305 -2.92 -6.04 2.59
N VAL A 306 -2.57 -6.31 1.33
CA VAL A 306 -1.58 -5.53 0.57
C VAL A 306 -2.22 -5.04 -0.72
N ALA A 307 -2.30 -3.73 -0.89
CA ALA A 307 -2.74 -3.11 -2.13
C ALA A 307 -1.54 -2.90 -3.04
N ASP A 308 -1.49 -3.62 -4.15
CA ASP A 308 -0.39 -3.59 -5.11
C ASP A 308 -0.82 -2.91 -6.42
N VAL A 309 -0.10 -1.86 -6.78
CA VAL A 309 -0.41 -1.03 -7.96
C VAL A 309 0.06 -1.73 -9.23
N GLY A 310 -0.88 -2.02 -10.12
CA GLY A 310 -0.61 -2.67 -11.39
C GLY A 310 0.13 -1.82 -12.42
N GLN A 311 0.53 -2.45 -13.52
CA GLN A 311 1.31 -1.79 -14.57
C GLN A 311 0.42 -0.98 -15.54
N SER A 312 -0.59 -1.62 -16.12
CA SER A 312 -1.37 -0.99 -17.19
C SER A 312 -2.79 -1.56 -17.38
N SER A 313 -3.11 -2.66 -16.73
CA SER A 313 -4.33 -3.40 -17.02
C SER A 313 -5.20 -3.62 -15.79
N TYR A 314 -4.62 -4.01 -14.67
CA TYR A 314 -5.34 -4.39 -13.46
C TYR A 314 -4.69 -3.81 -12.21
N GLU A 315 -5.53 -3.41 -11.26
CA GLU A 315 -5.18 -3.09 -9.89
C GLU A 315 -5.58 -4.23 -8.98
N GLU A 316 -4.85 -4.47 -7.88
CA GLU A 316 -5.09 -5.63 -7.05
C GLU A 316 -4.94 -5.37 -5.55
N VAL A 317 -5.67 -6.19 -4.75
CA VAL A 317 -5.45 -6.31 -3.31
C VAL A 317 -5.25 -7.79 -2.98
N ASN A 318 -4.19 -8.06 -2.28
CA ASN A 318 -3.76 -9.39 -1.88
C ASN A 318 -4.03 -9.63 -0.40
N LEU A 319 -4.54 -10.82 -0.05
CA LEU A 319 -4.52 -11.34 1.31
C LEU A 319 -3.22 -12.14 1.47
N VAL A 320 -2.29 -11.63 2.29
CA VAL A 320 -0.90 -12.08 2.26
C VAL A 320 -0.60 -13.09 3.34
N GLU A 321 -0.03 -14.22 2.92
CA GLU A 321 0.47 -15.29 3.77
C GLU A 321 2.00 -15.42 3.69
N ALA A 322 2.60 -16.00 4.72
CA ALA A 322 4.04 -16.28 4.78
C ALA A 322 4.49 -17.19 3.64
N GLY A 323 5.50 -16.77 2.88
CA GLY A 323 6.03 -17.52 1.73
C GLY A 323 5.16 -17.44 0.48
N GLY A 324 4.14 -16.57 0.46
CA GLY A 324 3.29 -16.34 -0.71
C GLY A 324 4.04 -15.63 -1.84
N ASN A 325 3.83 -16.11 -3.09
CA ASN A 325 4.30 -15.48 -4.32
C ASN A 325 3.09 -14.92 -5.08
N TYR A 326 3.00 -13.58 -5.22
CA TYR A 326 1.85 -12.86 -5.80
C TYR A 326 1.98 -12.56 -7.29
N GLY A 327 3.01 -13.12 -7.91
CA GLY A 327 3.07 -13.35 -9.36
C GLY A 327 3.70 -12.26 -10.21
N TRP A 328 3.92 -11.05 -9.75
CA TRP A 328 4.61 -10.03 -10.52
C TRP A 328 6.08 -10.46 -10.76
N ASN A 329 6.64 -10.41 -11.97
CA ASN A 329 6.15 -9.85 -13.24
C ASN A 329 5.64 -10.94 -14.23
N VAL A 330 5.34 -12.14 -13.75
CA VAL A 330 4.70 -13.20 -14.55
C VAL A 330 3.24 -12.86 -14.81
N ARG A 331 2.61 -12.20 -13.85
CA ARG A 331 1.20 -11.80 -13.84
C ARG A 331 1.01 -10.34 -13.43
N GLU A 332 -0.10 -9.76 -13.89
CA GLU A 332 -0.69 -8.51 -13.42
C GLU A 332 -2.14 -8.83 -13.02
N GLY A 333 -2.48 -8.74 -11.73
CA GLY A 333 -3.68 -9.39 -11.23
C GLY A 333 -3.64 -10.91 -11.40
N ALA A 334 -4.76 -11.53 -11.66
CA ALA A 334 -4.85 -12.95 -12.01
C ALA A 334 -4.49 -13.24 -13.49
N HIS A 335 -3.96 -12.28 -14.25
CA HIS A 335 -3.78 -12.34 -15.71
C HIS A 335 -2.30 -12.43 -16.08
N CYS A 336 -2.01 -13.14 -17.19
CA CYS A 336 -0.64 -13.21 -17.69
C CYS A 336 -0.14 -11.84 -18.16
N PHE A 337 1.03 -11.43 -17.68
CA PHE A 337 1.62 -10.17 -18.10
C PHE A 337 2.41 -10.33 -19.39
N GLN A 338 2.12 -9.52 -20.41
CA GLN A 338 2.77 -9.47 -21.73
C GLN A 338 2.83 -10.80 -22.53
N THR A 339 2.16 -11.85 -22.08
CA THR A 339 2.15 -13.15 -22.74
C THR A 339 0.73 -13.69 -22.89
N GLU A 340 0.47 -14.54 -23.91
CA GLU A 340 -0.84 -15.17 -24.10
C GLU A 340 -1.14 -16.24 -23.05
N SER A 341 -0.10 -16.82 -22.44
CA SER A 341 -0.21 -17.83 -21.40
C SER A 341 1.01 -17.82 -20.50
N CYS A 342 0.80 -18.01 -19.21
CA CYS A 342 1.84 -18.04 -18.21
C CYS A 342 1.64 -19.21 -17.25
N PRO A 343 2.68 -19.65 -16.54
CA PRO A 343 2.57 -20.70 -15.55
C PRO A 343 1.76 -20.22 -14.33
N SER A 344 1.12 -21.17 -13.64
CA SER A 344 0.45 -20.93 -12.36
C SER A 344 1.34 -21.23 -11.15
N ARG A 345 2.58 -21.61 -11.39
CA ARG A 345 3.58 -21.95 -10.37
C ARG A 345 4.98 -21.82 -10.93
N THR A 346 5.95 -21.65 -10.07
CA THR A 346 7.38 -21.69 -10.46
C THR A 346 7.80 -23.10 -10.88
N PRO A 347 8.94 -23.27 -11.59
CA PRO A 347 9.57 -24.58 -11.82
C PRO A 347 9.92 -25.30 -10.50
N ASP A 348 9.97 -26.65 -10.54
CA ASP A 348 10.25 -27.45 -9.33
C ASP A 348 11.60 -27.16 -8.67
N ASP A 349 12.57 -26.66 -9.44
CA ASP A 349 13.90 -26.26 -8.96
C ASP A 349 13.96 -24.79 -8.45
N VAL A 350 12.85 -24.06 -8.56
CA VAL A 350 12.70 -22.71 -8.04
C VAL A 350 11.76 -22.78 -6.84
N ARG A 351 12.31 -22.68 -5.64
CA ARG A 351 11.56 -22.71 -4.38
C ARG A 351 10.52 -23.85 -4.28
N GLY A 352 10.88 -25.04 -4.85
CA GLY A 352 10.03 -26.24 -4.80
C GLY A 352 8.78 -26.21 -5.69
N GLY A 353 8.70 -25.30 -6.65
CA GLY A 353 7.53 -25.15 -7.51
C GLY A 353 6.35 -24.52 -6.78
N GLU A 354 6.59 -23.43 -6.08
CA GLU A 354 5.55 -22.69 -5.35
C GLU A 354 4.45 -22.19 -6.28
N PRO A 355 3.18 -22.10 -5.83
CA PRO A 355 2.10 -21.51 -6.61
C PRO A 355 2.28 -19.98 -6.74
N LEU A 356 1.82 -19.44 -7.87
CA LEU A 356 1.55 -17.99 -7.99
C LEU A 356 0.12 -17.74 -7.51
N LEU A 357 -0.02 -16.94 -6.46
CA LEU A 357 -1.28 -16.68 -5.80
C LEU A 357 -2.06 -15.58 -6.54
N ASP A 358 -3.36 -15.78 -6.70
CA ASP A 358 -4.25 -14.78 -7.28
C ASP A 358 -4.69 -13.78 -6.19
N PRO A 359 -4.93 -12.50 -6.55
CA PRO A 359 -5.42 -11.50 -5.62
C PRO A 359 -6.85 -11.81 -5.15
N VAL A 360 -7.21 -11.36 -3.94
CA VAL A 360 -8.60 -11.45 -3.45
C VAL A 360 -9.49 -10.36 -4.06
N VAL A 361 -8.92 -9.23 -4.47
CA VAL A 361 -9.60 -8.15 -5.18
C VAL A 361 -8.79 -7.76 -6.39
N GLU A 362 -9.44 -7.67 -7.55
CA GLU A 362 -8.86 -7.04 -8.74
C GLU A 362 -9.89 -6.21 -9.50
N TYR A 363 -9.44 -5.16 -10.18
CA TYR A 363 -10.28 -4.38 -11.07
C TYR A 363 -9.46 -3.79 -12.23
N PRO A 364 -10.05 -3.73 -13.44
CA PRO A 364 -9.34 -3.27 -14.62
C PRO A 364 -9.21 -1.74 -14.69
N HIS A 365 -8.21 -1.25 -15.43
CA HIS A 365 -8.08 0.17 -15.76
C HIS A 365 -9.22 0.64 -16.70
N SER A 366 -9.77 -0.26 -17.50
CA SER A 366 -10.86 0.08 -18.44
C SER A 366 -11.77 -1.12 -18.72
N GLY A 367 -12.98 -0.86 -19.22
CA GLY A 367 -13.90 -1.88 -19.72
C GLY A 367 -14.72 -2.63 -18.66
N GLY A 368 -14.45 -2.42 -17.38
CA GLY A 368 -15.19 -3.03 -16.26
C GLY A 368 -16.32 -2.15 -15.72
N GLU A 369 -17.16 -2.71 -14.86
CA GLU A 369 -18.15 -1.98 -14.06
C GLU A 369 -17.46 -1.11 -13.00
N VAL A 370 -16.42 -1.67 -12.37
CA VAL A 370 -15.48 -0.95 -11.50
C VAL A 370 -14.17 -0.78 -12.25
N THR A 371 -13.66 0.43 -12.29
CA THR A 371 -12.37 0.76 -12.94
C THR A 371 -11.61 1.78 -12.11
N GLY A 372 -10.29 1.73 -12.18
CA GLY A 372 -9.39 2.69 -11.55
C GLY A 372 -8.09 2.85 -12.33
N VAL A 373 -7.08 3.43 -11.71
CA VAL A 373 -5.77 3.70 -12.33
C VAL A 373 -4.60 3.45 -11.40
N SER A 374 -4.86 3.37 -10.08
CA SER A 374 -3.85 3.09 -9.06
C SER A 374 -4.56 2.83 -7.73
N VAL A 375 -4.54 1.60 -7.27
CA VAL A 375 -5.09 1.22 -5.97
C VAL A 375 -4.33 1.91 -4.84
N ILE A 376 -5.07 2.46 -3.89
CA ILE A 376 -4.46 3.12 -2.71
C ILE A 376 -4.43 2.18 -1.50
N GLY A 377 -5.29 1.18 -1.47
CA GLY A 377 -5.49 0.34 -0.30
C GLY A 377 -6.59 0.86 0.61
N GLY A 378 -6.70 0.28 1.79
CA GLY A 378 -7.76 0.56 2.75
C GLY A 378 -7.64 -0.29 4.01
N HIS A 379 -8.75 -0.42 4.74
CA HIS A 379 -8.84 -1.20 5.97
C HIS A 379 -10.15 -2.00 6.03
N VAL A 380 -10.14 -3.12 6.73
CA VAL A 380 -11.38 -3.75 7.16
C VAL A 380 -12.04 -2.86 8.20
N TYR A 381 -13.23 -2.36 7.89
CA TYR A 381 -13.95 -1.48 8.79
C TYR A 381 -14.40 -2.24 10.05
N ARG A 382 -13.99 -1.77 11.21
CA ARG A 382 -14.34 -2.34 12.53
C ARG A 382 -15.03 -1.35 13.45
N GLY A 383 -15.27 -0.11 12.95
CA GLY A 383 -15.97 0.93 13.67
C GLY A 383 -17.47 0.67 13.82
N ALA A 384 -18.14 1.56 14.52
CA ALA A 384 -19.57 1.48 14.79
C ALA A 384 -20.40 2.63 14.19
N ALA A 385 -19.74 3.64 13.58
CA ALA A 385 -20.44 4.82 13.08
C ALA A 385 -21.24 4.56 11.80
N ILE A 386 -20.83 3.57 10.96
CA ILE A 386 -21.47 3.30 9.67
C ILE A 386 -22.06 1.92 9.66
N ASP A 387 -23.38 1.84 9.76
CA ASP A 387 -24.13 0.57 9.69
C ASP A 387 -23.87 -0.14 8.35
N GLY A 388 -23.64 -1.45 8.39
CA GLY A 388 -23.44 -2.30 7.21
C GLY A 388 -22.01 -2.35 6.68
N LEU A 389 -21.04 -1.62 7.28
CA LEU A 389 -19.62 -1.73 6.93
C LEU A 389 -18.82 -2.66 7.83
N GLY A 390 -19.34 -3.10 8.99
CA GLY A 390 -18.59 -3.97 9.90
C GLY A 390 -18.09 -5.25 9.21
N GLY A 391 -16.76 -5.45 9.16
CA GLY A 391 -16.11 -6.59 8.51
C GLY A 391 -15.89 -6.44 7.00
N VAL A 392 -16.21 -5.29 6.42
CA VAL A 392 -15.98 -4.99 4.99
C VAL A 392 -14.64 -4.33 4.79
N TYR A 393 -13.85 -4.76 3.83
CA TYR A 393 -12.65 -4.05 3.39
C TYR A 393 -13.06 -2.83 2.57
N VAL A 394 -12.85 -1.64 3.14
CA VAL A 394 -13.14 -0.34 2.52
C VAL A 394 -11.84 0.25 1.99
N PHE A 395 -11.80 0.54 0.70
CA PHE A 395 -10.57 0.97 0.02
C PHE A 395 -10.88 1.98 -1.09
N GLY A 396 -9.82 2.49 -1.74
CA GLY A 396 -9.98 3.49 -2.79
C GLY A 396 -8.93 3.41 -3.88
N ASP A 397 -9.17 4.21 -4.92
CA ASP A 397 -8.27 4.44 -6.05
C ASP A 397 -7.74 5.87 -6.00
N PHE A 398 -6.54 6.11 -6.51
CA PHE A 398 -5.92 7.44 -6.60
C PHE A 398 -6.86 8.49 -7.21
N ALA A 399 -7.62 8.08 -8.25
CA ALA A 399 -8.62 8.91 -8.90
C ALA A 399 -10.04 8.48 -8.50
N PRO A 400 -10.53 8.84 -7.28
CA PRO A 400 -11.75 8.25 -6.71
C PRO A 400 -13.02 8.59 -7.49
N ARG A 401 -13.02 9.70 -8.22
CA ARG A 401 -14.17 10.14 -9.05
C ARG A 401 -15.49 10.16 -8.27
N GLY A 402 -15.43 10.56 -6.99
CA GLY A 402 -16.57 10.67 -6.09
C GLY A 402 -17.06 9.36 -5.48
N LYS A 403 -16.22 8.32 -5.42
CA LYS A 403 -16.56 7.01 -4.84
C LYS A 403 -15.39 6.36 -4.14
N LEU A 404 -15.69 5.52 -3.17
CA LEU A 404 -14.82 4.49 -2.59
C LEU A 404 -15.30 3.11 -3.03
N PHE A 405 -14.55 2.10 -2.66
CA PHE A 405 -14.84 0.70 -2.93
C PHE A 405 -15.04 -0.07 -1.62
N ALA A 406 -15.86 -1.09 -1.68
CA ALA A 406 -16.10 -2.05 -0.62
C ALA A 406 -15.98 -3.47 -1.16
N SER A 407 -15.30 -4.34 -0.45
CA SER A 407 -15.15 -5.75 -0.79
C SER A 407 -15.18 -6.61 0.46
N ALA A 408 -15.63 -7.83 0.31
CA ALA A 408 -15.65 -8.83 1.36
C ALA A 408 -15.66 -10.23 0.72
N PRO A 409 -15.25 -11.29 1.45
CA PRO A 409 -15.33 -12.65 0.96
C PRO A 409 -16.68 -12.97 0.33
N GLY A 410 -16.67 -13.59 -0.85
CA GLY A 410 -17.88 -14.01 -1.59
C GLY A 410 -18.03 -15.51 -1.67
N GLU A 411 -19.24 -16.01 -2.01
CA GLU A 411 -19.48 -17.42 -2.20
C GLU A 411 -18.64 -18.00 -3.34
N GLY A 412 -17.73 -18.93 -3.04
CA GLY A 412 -17.17 -19.90 -4.00
C GLY A 412 -16.13 -19.37 -4.99
N GLY A 413 -15.56 -18.17 -4.80
CA GLY A 413 -14.53 -17.60 -5.68
C GLY A 413 -13.25 -17.21 -4.95
N SER A 414 -12.09 -17.22 -5.65
CA SER A 414 -10.85 -16.64 -5.16
C SER A 414 -10.92 -15.11 -5.13
N THR A 415 -11.62 -14.51 -6.08
CA THR A 415 -11.78 -13.04 -6.20
C THR A 415 -13.09 -12.58 -5.58
N TRP A 416 -13.00 -11.61 -4.69
CA TRP A 416 -14.14 -11.04 -3.98
C TRP A 416 -14.89 -10.00 -4.83
N PRO A 417 -16.22 -9.92 -4.70
CA PRO A 417 -16.98 -8.90 -5.40
C PRO A 417 -16.67 -7.50 -4.87
N ILE A 418 -16.69 -6.51 -5.78
CA ILE A 418 -16.48 -5.10 -5.43
C ILE A 418 -17.81 -4.36 -5.54
N ARG A 419 -18.14 -3.57 -4.52
CA ARG A 419 -19.22 -2.59 -4.53
C ARG A 419 -18.68 -1.18 -4.47
N THR A 420 -19.26 -0.27 -5.24
CA THR A 420 -18.94 1.16 -5.15
C THR A 420 -19.79 1.84 -4.09
N ILE A 421 -19.20 2.76 -3.33
CA ILE A 421 -19.83 3.61 -2.34
C ILE A 421 -19.65 5.06 -2.79
N ALA A 422 -20.74 5.80 -2.99
CA ALA A 422 -20.66 7.21 -3.36
C ALA A 422 -20.15 8.06 -2.18
N ILE A 423 -19.36 9.09 -2.49
CA ILE A 423 -18.91 10.07 -1.50
C ILE A 423 -19.89 11.24 -1.48
N ASP A 424 -20.52 11.49 -0.33
CA ASP A 424 -21.38 12.63 -0.08
C ASP A 424 -20.63 13.77 0.63
N GLY A 425 -20.93 15.01 0.26
CA GLY A 425 -20.51 16.21 1.00
C GLY A 425 -19.06 16.65 0.78
N ALA A 426 -18.15 15.78 0.35
CA ALA A 426 -16.76 16.11 0.10
C ALA A 426 -16.38 16.08 -1.38
N SER A 427 -15.47 16.98 -1.77
CA SER A 427 -14.81 16.93 -3.08
C SER A 427 -13.42 16.38 -2.90
N VAL A 428 -13.22 15.13 -3.29
CA VAL A 428 -11.93 14.45 -3.28
C VAL A 428 -11.38 14.42 -4.71
N GLU A 429 -10.24 15.07 -4.91
CA GLU A 429 -9.56 15.13 -6.22
C GLU A 429 -8.67 13.91 -6.43
N SER A 430 -7.90 13.57 -5.39
CA SER A 430 -7.05 12.38 -5.35
C SER A 430 -7.00 11.79 -3.94
N LEU A 431 -6.95 10.47 -3.85
CA LEU A 431 -6.65 9.75 -2.61
C LEU A 431 -5.16 9.37 -2.56
N TYR A 432 -4.58 9.36 -1.37
CA TYR A 432 -3.17 9.02 -1.15
C TYR A 432 -2.97 7.91 -0.13
N ALA A 433 -3.86 7.81 0.85
CA ALA A 433 -3.80 6.82 1.91
C ALA A 433 -5.14 6.65 2.63
N PHE A 434 -5.19 5.63 3.45
CA PHE A 434 -6.20 5.42 4.49
C PHE A 434 -5.50 5.26 5.84
N GLY A 435 -6.29 5.32 6.92
CA GLY A 435 -5.87 4.99 8.26
C GLY A 435 -7.06 4.53 9.08
N GLN A 436 -6.79 3.90 10.22
CA GLN A 436 -7.82 3.42 11.13
C GLN A 436 -7.43 3.74 12.56
N ASP A 437 -8.39 4.21 13.37
CA ASP A 437 -8.17 4.48 14.80
C ASP A 437 -8.38 3.22 15.64
N GLY A 438 -8.10 3.32 16.94
CA GLY A 438 -8.25 2.22 17.89
C GLY A 438 -9.71 1.79 18.15
N GLU A 439 -10.69 2.53 17.65
CA GLU A 439 -12.11 2.17 17.68
C GLU A 439 -12.55 1.50 16.37
N GLY A 440 -11.64 1.38 15.40
CA GLY A 440 -11.88 0.78 14.08
C GLY A 440 -12.56 1.71 13.08
N GLU A 441 -12.66 3.01 13.39
CA GLU A 441 -13.16 4.00 12.45
C GLU A 441 -12.10 4.34 11.40
N CYS A 442 -12.52 4.47 10.15
CA CYS A 442 -11.60 4.68 9.03
C CYS A 442 -11.50 6.16 8.64
N TYR A 443 -10.34 6.50 8.12
CA TYR A 443 -9.98 7.82 7.63
C TYR A 443 -9.42 7.72 6.22
N ALA A 444 -9.75 8.69 5.37
CA ALA A 444 -9.20 8.85 4.03
C ALA A 444 -8.31 10.10 3.99
N LEU A 445 -7.20 10.01 3.28
CA LEU A 445 -6.25 11.10 3.10
C LEU A 445 -6.04 11.39 1.61
N GLY A 446 -5.97 12.67 1.27
CA GLY A 446 -5.80 13.01 -0.14
C GLY A 446 -5.81 14.50 -0.39
N SER A 447 -6.09 14.91 -1.62
CA SER A 447 -6.31 16.30 -2.00
C SER A 447 -7.79 16.60 -2.14
N GLY A 448 -8.19 17.74 -1.59
CA GLY A 448 -9.53 18.28 -1.68
C GLY A 448 -9.53 19.76 -2.04
N ALA A 449 -10.68 20.40 -1.96
CA ALA A 449 -10.86 21.79 -2.36
C ALA A 449 -9.92 22.79 -1.66
N ASN A 450 -9.46 22.47 -0.44
CA ASN A 450 -8.61 23.32 0.38
C ASN A 450 -7.15 22.84 0.46
N GLY A 451 -6.73 21.95 -0.44
CA GLY A 451 -5.41 21.31 -0.41
C GLY A 451 -5.45 19.93 0.21
N GLY A 452 -4.34 19.47 0.77
CA GLY A 452 -4.27 18.18 1.43
C GLY A 452 -5.21 18.10 2.62
N THR A 453 -5.96 17.01 2.72
CA THR A 453 -7.03 16.86 3.71
C THR A 453 -7.05 15.46 4.29
N VAL A 454 -7.37 15.34 5.55
CA VAL A 454 -7.76 14.10 6.23
C VAL A 454 -9.26 14.17 6.50
N TRP A 455 -9.97 13.15 6.07
CA TRP A 455 -11.39 12.99 6.31
C TRP A 455 -11.65 11.75 7.18
N ARG A 456 -12.58 11.85 8.11
CA ARG A 456 -13.16 10.68 8.78
C ARG A 456 -14.34 10.17 7.95
N LEU A 457 -14.43 8.85 7.77
CA LEU A 457 -15.59 8.24 7.17
C LEU A 457 -16.76 8.28 8.15
N GLY A 458 -17.93 8.66 7.67
CA GLY A 458 -19.15 8.80 8.47
C GLY A 458 -20.42 8.40 7.70
N PRO A 459 -21.56 8.24 8.38
CA PRO A 459 -22.82 7.95 7.70
C PRO A 459 -23.24 9.13 6.83
N ALA A 460 -23.78 8.85 5.63
CA ALA A 460 -24.43 9.89 4.81
C ALA A 460 -25.67 10.46 5.52
N GLU A 461 -26.00 11.76 5.30
CA GLU A 461 -27.17 12.42 5.88
C GLU A 461 -28.50 11.92 5.30
#